data_d61f2100f3c4ec92029ffd106270e870
#
_entry.id   d61f2100f3c4ec92029ffd106270e870
#
_cell.length_a   1.000
_cell.length_b   1.000
_cell.length_c   1.000
_cell.angle_alpha   90.00
_cell.angle_beta   90.00
_cell.angle_gamma   90.00
#
_symmetry.space_group_name_H-M   'P 1'
#
loop_
_entity.id
_entity.type
_entity.pdbx_description
1 polymer ?
#
loop_
_entity_poly.entity_id
_entity_poly.type
_entity_poly.pdbx_seq_one_letter_code
_entity_poly.pdbx_strand_id
1 'polypeptide(L)'
;INYQLSHKWKLGSNLYPHIHWKQNSNATPNFLIQYRWQRNNQAWTTAWTNLKCNVSVFTYTSGSLNQIADSAVITPPANSGLSDIIQFRVLRDNANNSTVFAGADTYSGDAEITSVDIHFEQDTLGSNQEYVK
;
A
#
# COMPACT_ATOMS: atom_id res chain seq x y z
N ILE A 1 -5.91 -5.73 5.59
CA ILE A 1 -6.19 -6.13 4.20
C ILE A 1 -5.21 -7.23 3.80
N ASN A 2 -5.70 -8.31 3.22
CA ASN A 2 -4.85 -9.36 2.65
C ASN A 2 -4.94 -9.26 1.13
N TYR A 3 -3.80 -9.35 0.48
CA TYR A 3 -3.68 -9.34 -0.97
C TYR A 3 -2.87 -10.55 -1.42
N GLN A 4 -3.47 -11.44 -2.18
CA GLN A 4 -2.76 -12.53 -2.83
C GLN A 4 -2.17 -12.04 -4.15
N LEU A 5 -0.88 -12.31 -4.36
CA LEU A 5 -0.21 -11.93 -5.60
C LEU A 5 -0.84 -12.64 -6.80
N SER A 6 -1.15 -11.86 -7.81
CA SER A 6 -1.74 -12.35 -9.06
C SER A 6 -0.75 -13.23 -9.81
N HIS A 7 -1.26 -14.28 -10.47
CA HIS A 7 -0.45 -15.09 -11.40
C HIS A 7 0.02 -14.30 -12.64
N LYS A 8 -0.48 -13.09 -12.85
CA LYS A 8 0.01 -12.17 -13.88
C LYS A 8 1.24 -11.38 -13.45
N TRP A 9 1.50 -11.33 -12.15
CA TRP A 9 2.65 -10.58 -11.63
C TRP A 9 3.95 -11.13 -12.20
N LYS A 10 4.79 -10.22 -12.73
CA LYS A 10 6.14 -10.55 -13.15
C LYS A 10 6.97 -10.88 -11.91
N LEU A 11 7.32 -12.14 -11.79
CA LEU A 11 7.96 -12.68 -10.60
C LEU A 11 9.24 -11.90 -10.26
N GLY A 12 9.31 -11.41 -9.02
CA GLY A 12 10.45 -10.63 -8.55
C GLY A 12 10.41 -9.14 -8.89
N SER A 13 9.45 -8.66 -9.69
CA SER A 13 9.30 -7.22 -9.92
C SER A 13 8.74 -6.49 -8.70
N ASN A 14 9.02 -5.21 -8.60
CA ASN A 14 8.56 -4.36 -7.51
C ASN A 14 7.04 -4.17 -7.52
N LEU A 15 6.50 -3.85 -6.33
CA LEU A 15 5.10 -3.51 -6.12
C LEU A 15 4.99 -2.07 -5.63
N TYR A 16 3.96 -1.39 -6.09
CA TYR A 16 3.74 0.03 -5.83
C TYR A 16 2.36 0.22 -5.18
N PRO A 17 2.24 0.05 -3.86
CA PRO A 17 0.98 0.29 -3.16
C PRO A 17 0.69 1.78 -3.03
N HIS A 18 -0.60 2.13 -3.08
CA HIS A 18 -1.07 3.48 -2.80
C HIS A 18 -2.45 3.47 -2.18
N ILE A 19 -2.82 4.59 -1.58
CA ILE A 19 -4.08 4.77 -0.88
C ILE A 19 -4.92 5.76 -1.67
N HIS A 20 -6.19 5.43 -1.89
CA HIS A 20 -7.20 6.36 -2.33
C HIS A 20 -8.05 6.78 -1.14
N TRP A 21 -8.28 8.09 -1.00
CA TRP A 21 -9.17 8.63 0.03
C TRP A 21 -9.92 9.85 -0.46
N LYS A 22 -10.92 10.25 0.29
CA LYS A 22 -11.59 11.53 0.12
C LYS A 22 -11.54 12.36 1.40
N GLN A 23 -11.58 13.68 1.25
CA GLN A 23 -11.62 14.65 2.32
C GLN A 23 -12.42 15.89 1.89
N ASN A 24 -12.74 16.76 2.82
CA ASN A 24 -13.62 17.90 2.59
C ASN A 24 -12.95 19.27 2.77
N SER A 25 -11.64 19.34 2.93
CA SER A 25 -10.91 20.59 3.06
C SER A 25 -9.49 20.51 2.51
N ASN A 26 -8.87 21.65 2.29
CA ASN A 26 -7.50 21.75 1.78
C ASN A 26 -6.47 21.63 2.92
N ALA A 27 -6.22 20.40 3.37
CA ALA A 27 -5.22 20.07 4.37
C ALA A 27 -4.67 18.68 4.07
N THR A 28 -3.56 18.32 4.66
CA THR A 28 -2.85 17.09 4.32
C THR A 28 -2.98 16.06 5.44
N PRO A 29 -3.68 14.93 5.21
CA PRO A 29 -3.62 13.79 6.12
C PRO A 29 -2.26 13.09 6.01
N ASN A 30 -1.81 12.49 7.09
CA ASN A 30 -0.53 11.79 7.12
C ASN A 30 -0.74 10.28 7.25
N PHE A 31 -0.41 9.54 6.19
CA PHE A 31 -0.63 8.11 6.11
C PHE A 31 0.66 7.29 6.16
N LEU A 32 0.54 6.09 6.69
CA LEU A 32 1.54 5.04 6.66
C LEU A 32 0.87 3.74 6.22
N ILE A 33 1.46 3.08 5.24
CA ILE A 33 1.16 1.68 4.96
C ILE A 33 2.18 0.84 5.73
N GLN A 34 1.71 -0.13 6.48
CA GLN A 34 2.56 -1.20 6.98
C GLN A 34 2.24 -2.47 6.24
N TYR A 35 3.28 -3.22 5.88
CA TYR A 35 3.10 -4.52 5.24
C TYR A 35 3.93 -5.60 5.89
N ARG A 36 3.51 -6.84 5.68
CA ARG A 36 4.31 -8.02 5.88
C ARG A 36 4.06 -9.03 4.78
N TRP A 37 5.12 -9.69 4.37
CA TRP A 37 5.10 -10.67 3.29
C TRP A 37 4.99 -12.07 3.87
N GLN A 38 4.02 -12.83 3.38
CA GLN A 38 3.84 -14.22 3.76
C GLN A 38 4.05 -15.11 2.56
N ARG A 39 5.12 -15.84 2.57
CA ARG A 39 5.42 -16.81 1.54
C ARG A 39 4.67 -18.12 1.78
N ASN A 40 4.28 -18.76 0.70
CA ASN A 40 3.64 -20.07 0.78
C ASN A 40 4.58 -21.11 1.46
N ASN A 41 4.01 -21.97 2.29
CA ASN A 41 4.74 -23.01 3.05
C ASN A 41 5.86 -22.47 3.97
N GLN A 42 5.80 -21.20 4.37
CA GLN A 42 6.73 -20.63 5.34
C GLN A 42 6.01 -20.22 6.63
N ALA A 43 6.78 -20.10 7.70
CA ALA A 43 6.25 -19.56 8.95
C ALA A 43 5.75 -18.12 8.77
N TRP A 44 4.70 -17.75 9.48
CA TRP A 44 4.16 -16.39 9.42
C TRP A 44 5.19 -15.36 9.86
N THR A 45 5.42 -14.38 9.01
CA THR A 45 6.20 -13.20 9.37
C THR A 45 5.41 -12.36 10.39
N THR A 46 5.99 -12.12 11.56
CA THR A 46 5.35 -11.34 12.63
C THR A 46 5.66 -9.85 12.54
N ALA A 47 6.87 -9.50 12.06
CA ALA A 47 7.30 -8.11 11.93
C ALA A 47 6.57 -7.38 10.79
N TRP A 48 6.25 -6.11 11.04
CA TRP A 48 5.69 -5.20 10.05
C TRP A 48 6.78 -4.28 9.50
N THR A 49 6.78 -4.09 8.20
CA THR A 49 7.65 -3.12 7.52
C THR A 49 6.86 -1.85 7.21
N ASN A 50 7.44 -0.70 7.50
CA ASN A 50 6.83 0.61 7.27
C ASN A 50 7.07 1.09 5.83
N LEU A 51 6.02 1.54 5.16
CA LEU A 51 6.07 2.25 3.89
C LEU A 51 5.47 3.64 4.11
N LYS A 52 6.33 4.64 4.12
CA LYS A 52 5.89 6.03 4.25
C LYS A 52 5.13 6.44 2.99
N CYS A 53 3.94 7.03 3.17
CA CYS A 53 3.18 7.60 2.08
C CYS A 53 3.56 9.06 1.90
N ASN A 54 3.83 9.45 0.66
CA ASN A 54 4.11 10.84 0.33
C ASN A 54 2.83 11.53 -0.15
N VAL A 55 2.28 12.37 0.70
CA VAL A 55 1.10 13.20 0.40
C VAL A 55 1.45 14.68 0.19
N SER A 56 2.74 15.01 0.09
CA SER A 56 3.24 16.39 0.08
C SER A 56 2.89 17.20 -1.18
N VAL A 57 2.37 16.57 -2.21
CA VAL A 57 2.07 17.22 -3.51
C VAL A 57 0.57 17.36 -3.74
N PHE A 58 -0.22 17.16 -2.71
CA PHE A 58 -1.65 17.13 -2.83
C PHE A 58 -2.25 18.54 -2.89
N THR A 59 -3.01 18.83 -3.94
CA THR A 59 -3.88 20.00 -4.03
C THR A 59 -5.33 19.54 -3.97
N TYR A 60 -5.99 19.85 -2.87
CA TYR A 60 -7.41 19.58 -2.72
C TYR A 60 -8.23 20.44 -3.68
N THR A 61 -9.12 19.82 -4.41
CA THR A 61 -10.17 20.52 -5.16
C THR A 61 -11.51 20.20 -4.53
N SER A 62 -12.27 21.22 -4.18
CA SER A 62 -13.60 21.05 -3.58
C SER A 62 -14.48 20.17 -4.48
N GLY A 63 -15.09 19.15 -3.90
CA GLY A 63 -15.83 18.12 -4.63
C GLY A 63 -14.98 17.01 -5.25
N SER A 64 -13.65 17.04 -5.10
CA SER A 64 -12.80 15.93 -5.49
C SER A 64 -13.05 14.72 -4.59
N LEU A 65 -13.44 13.63 -5.20
CA LEU A 65 -13.84 12.42 -4.48
C LEU A 65 -12.70 11.39 -4.34
N ASN A 66 -11.57 11.65 -4.99
CA ASN A 66 -10.49 10.67 -5.03
C ASN A 66 -9.13 11.35 -4.99
N GLN A 67 -8.41 11.06 -3.93
CA GLN A 67 -7.04 11.51 -3.70
C GLN A 67 -6.14 10.29 -3.66
N ILE A 68 -4.89 10.43 -4.06
CA ILE A 68 -3.93 9.32 -4.11
C ILE A 68 -2.70 9.69 -3.31
N ALA A 69 -2.32 8.81 -2.38
CA ALA A 69 -1.03 8.86 -1.68
C ALA A 69 -0.16 7.68 -2.10
N ASP A 70 0.88 7.96 -2.84
CA ASP A 70 1.88 6.96 -3.20
C ASP A 70 2.71 6.58 -1.98
N SER A 71 2.95 5.29 -1.81
CA SER A 71 3.90 4.80 -0.82
C SER A 71 5.28 4.57 -1.42
N ALA A 72 6.25 4.27 -0.56
CA ALA A 72 7.50 3.69 -0.99
C ALA A 72 7.28 2.32 -1.65
N VAL A 73 8.18 1.93 -2.53
CA VAL A 73 8.13 0.66 -3.25
C VAL A 73 8.35 -0.54 -2.32
N ILE A 74 7.64 -1.64 -2.58
CA ILE A 74 7.93 -2.95 -1.98
C ILE A 74 8.85 -3.71 -2.92
N THR A 75 10.06 -4.02 -2.47
CA THR A 75 10.92 -5.00 -3.14
C THR A 75 10.60 -6.39 -2.59
N PRO A 76 10.21 -7.33 -3.44
CA PRO A 76 9.89 -8.67 -3.00
C PRO A 76 11.07 -9.36 -2.33
N PRO A 77 10.84 -10.20 -1.31
CA PRO A 77 11.89 -11.04 -0.75
C PRO A 77 12.50 -11.98 -1.80
N ALA A 78 13.76 -12.34 -1.64
CA ALA A 78 14.35 -13.40 -2.44
C ALA A 78 13.49 -14.69 -2.33
N ASN A 79 13.28 -15.35 -3.47
CA ASN A 79 12.43 -16.53 -3.59
C ASN A 79 10.93 -16.28 -3.29
N SER A 80 10.44 -15.05 -3.46
CA SER A 80 9.00 -14.80 -3.51
C SER A 80 8.38 -15.58 -4.67
N GLY A 81 7.16 -16.06 -4.47
CA GLY A 81 6.46 -16.93 -5.40
C GLY A 81 5.07 -16.44 -5.77
N LEU A 82 4.49 -17.09 -6.77
CA LEU A 82 3.07 -16.93 -7.06
C LEU A 82 2.25 -17.38 -5.86
N SER A 83 1.10 -16.77 -5.65
CA SER A 83 0.22 -17.03 -4.51
C SER A 83 0.78 -16.66 -3.13
N ASP A 84 1.93 -15.99 -3.06
CA ASP A 84 2.33 -15.34 -1.82
C ASP A 84 1.29 -14.30 -1.41
N ILE A 85 1.15 -14.11 -0.11
CA ILE A 85 0.19 -13.16 0.47
C ILE A 85 0.93 -11.98 1.06
N ILE A 86 0.48 -10.78 0.74
CA ILE A 86 0.92 -9.58 1.40
C ILE A 86 -0.22 -9.09 2.29
N GLN A 87 0.09 -8.90 3.57
CA GLN A 87 -0.85 -8.26 4.48
C GLN A 87 -0.51 -6.80 4.61
N PHE A 88 -1.54 -5.96 4.56
CA PHE A 88 -1.45 -4.52 4.73
C PHE A 88 -2.28 -4.04 5.89
N ARG A 89 -1.82 -3.00 6.53
CA ARG A 89 -2.65 -2.12 7.34
C ARG A 89 -2.28 -0.67 7.05
N VAL A 90 -3.28 0.18 7.07
CA VAL A 90 -3.15 1.63 6.86
C VAL A 90 -3.32 2.30 8.20
N LEU A 91 -2.42 3.22 8.51
CA LEU A 91 -2.46 4.02 9.73
C LEU A 91 -2.46 5.50 9.35
N ARG A 92 -3.06 6.31 10.21
CA ARG A 92 -2.99 7.76 10.16
C ARG A 92 -2.44 8.29 11.48
N ASP A 93 -1.49 9.21 11.42
CA ASP A 93 -0.92 9.88 12.61
C ASP A 93 -1.47 11.31 12.74
N ASN A 94 -2.74 11.42 13.12
CA ASN A 94 -3.40 12.72 13.32
C ASN A 94 -2.87 13.51 14.55
N ALA A 95 -2.13 12.85 15.42
CA ALA A 95 -1.51 13.49 16.59
C ALA A 95 -0.06 13.91 16.35
N ASN A 96 0.50 13.61 15.20
CA ASN A 96 1.90 13.90 14.83
C ASN A 96 2.94 13.37 15.85
N ASN A 97 2.65 12.22 16.46
CA ASN A 97 3.44 11.65 17.54
C ASN A 97 4.54 10.70 17.07
N SER A 98 4.51 10.30 15.82
CA SER A 98 5.38 9.25 15.31
C SER A 98 6.34 9.76 14.25
N THR A 99 7.62 9.40 14.41
CA THR A 99 8.67 9.66 13.41
C THR A 99 8.68 8.69 12.25
N VAL A 100 7.83 7.66 12.27
CA VAL A 100 7.74 6.66 11.20
C VAL A 100 6.94 7.15 10.00
N PHE A 101 6.17 8.22 10.15
CA PHE A 101 5.41 8.85 9.06
C PHE A 101 6.28 9.81 8.24
N ALA A 102 5.84 10.15 7.04
CA ALA A 102 6.61 10.99 6.12
C ALA A 102 6.53 12.49 6.40
N GLY A 103 5.49 12.94 7.08
CA GLY A 103 5.23 14.37 7.33
C GLY A 103 4.28 14.60 8.49
N ALA A 104 3.80 15.82 8.61
CA ALA A 104 2.81 16.20 9.62
C ALA A 104 1.39 16.06 9.07
N ASP A 105 0.47 15.57 9.89
CA ASP A 105 -0.96 15.60 9.60
C ASP A 105 -1.50 16.99 9.94
N THR A 106 -1.99 17.69 8.94
CA THR A 106 -2.60 19.03 9.09
C THR A 106 -4.11 19.00 8.89
N TYR A 107 -4.67 17.84 8.56
CA TYR A 107 -6.09 17.67 8.31
C TYR A 107 -6.82 17.24 9.58
N SER A 108 -7.65 18.15 10.12
CA SER A 108 -8.39 17.89 11.37
C SER A 108 -9.65 17.05 11.19
N GLY A 109 -10.09 16.80 9.95
CA GLY A 109 -11.28 16.02 9.66
C GLY A 109 -11.01 14.55 9.44
N ASP A 110 -12.06 13.81 9.11
CA ASP A 110 -11.99 12.39 8.76
C ASP A 110 -11.51 12.21 7.32
N ALA A 111 -10.41 11.50 7.14
CA ALA A 111 -9.96 11.05 5.83
C ALA A 111 -10.57 9.69 5.54
N GLU A 112 -11.55 9.65 4.66
CA GLU A 112 -12.27 8.43 4.32
C GLU A 112 -11.49 7.62 3.28
N ILE A 113 -10.89 6.51 3.70
CA ILE A 113 -10.17 5.62 2.79
C ILE A 113 -11.18 4.87 1.93
N THR A 114 -11.06 5.01 0.61
CA THR A 114 -11.93 4.37 -0.37
C THR A 114 -11.32 3.12 -0.97
N SER A 115 -10.00 3.09 -1.14
CA SER A 115 -9.30 1.93 -1.68
C SER A 115 -7.83 1.90 -1.22
N VAL A 116 -7.25 0.71 -1.23
CA VAL A 116 -5.80 0.49 -1.18
C VAL A 116 -5.46 -0.40 -2.36
N ASP A 117 -4.71 0.14 -3.29
CA ASP A 117 -4.38 -0.51 -4.54
C ASP A 117 -2.89 -0.83 -4.63
N ILE A 118 -2.55 -1.78 -5.51
CA ILE A 118 -1.17 -2.17 -5.76
C ILE A 118 -0.94 -2.24 -7.26
N HIS A 119 -0.04 -1.41 -7.77
CA HIS A 119 0.45 -1.54 -9.14
C HIS A 119 1.63 -2.51 -9.20
N PHE A 120 1.70 -3.30 -10.23
CA PHE A 120 2.78 -4.27 -10.47
C PHE A 120 2.99 -4.51 -11.96
N GLU A 121 4.18 -4.97 -12.32
CA GLU A 121 4.47 -5.38 -13.69
C GLU A 121 3.82 -6.74 -13.99
N GLN A 122 3.32 -6.89 -15.22
CA GLN A 122 2.78 -8.14 -15.74
C GLN A 122 3.66 -8.64 -16.87
N ASP A 123 3.92 -9.94 -16.93
CA ASP A 123 4.67 -10.58 -18.01
C ASP A 123 3.91 -11.70 -18.71
N THR A 124 2.74 -12.07 -18.19
CA THR A 124 1.88 -13.11 -18.75
C THR A 124 0.40 -12.76 -18.60
N LEU A 125 -0.47 -13.51 -19.28
CA LEU A 125 -1.92 -13.43 -19.05
C LEU A 125 -2.36 -14.10 -17.74
N GLY A 126 -1.42 -14.76 -17.05
CA GLY A 126 -1.69 -15.56 -15.86
C GLY A 126 -2.11 -16.98 -16.21
N SER A 127 -2.33 -17.77 -15.20
CA SER A 127 -2.68 -19.19 -15.28
C SER A 127 -3.85 -19.49 -14.34
N ASN A 128 -4.56 -20.57 -14.60
CA ASN A 128 -5.57 -21.12 -13.70
C ASN A 128 -5.00 -22.16 -12.73
N GLN A 129 -3.70 -22.40 -12.76
CA GLN A 129 -3.01 -23.30 -11.84
C GLN A 129 -2.32 -22.48 -10.74
N GLU A 130 -2.40 -22.94 -9.49
CA GLU A 130 -2.00 -22.18 -8.30
C GLU A 130 -0.53 -21.73 -8.32
N TYR A 131 0.38 -22.55 -8.84
CA TYR A 131 1.83 -22.30 -8.79
C TYR A 131 2.49 -22.22 -10.16
N VAL A 132 1.72 -22.03 -11.21
CA VAL A 132 2.18 -21.97 -12.59
C VAL A 132 1.76 -20.66 -13.23
N LYS A 133 2.63 -20.09 -14.05
CA LYS A 133 2.33 -18.91 -14.89
C LYS A 133 1.68 -19.28 -16.21
#